data_119f5d8e7885a3d07272d8c9122172b0
#
_entry.id   119f5d8e7885a3d07272d8c9122172b0
#
_cell.length_a   1.000
_cell.length_b   1.000
_cell.length_c   1.000
_cell.angle_alpha   90.00
_cell.angle_beta   90.00
_cell.angle_gamma   90.00
#
_symmetry.space_group_name_H-M   'P 1'
#
loop_
_entity.id
_entity.type
_entity.pdbx_description
1 polymer ?
#
loop_
_entity_poly.entity_id
_entity_poly.type
_entity_poly.pdbx_seq_one_letter_code
_entity_poly.pdbx_strand_id
1 'polypeptide(L)'
;MRRLLITLAFLLCTTSVWAQREVTPQQANDEVNGCIGRGDYVALSRELPVLREMIVPHLLKLADAFVAYSEGRHVESNQHIAELEQYRKELGDGVIITMQNIAYYNALAVEDYAAASRYLASLIEAAPSQRATLEAFKCWMDALADRKPVEIKTTKRKNSFPVESRAVGDGLHLMVEAAVGRESVDMIFDTGCCNANCITAEAAERLGVKILVDSLPLGGVGGETYAKVGVLPKMKVGDVVVKNPTFFVVESIVDDPSMKVEAVLGTHVIRAMGEMKIDLEQNIITLPAEQSEPQSRNLSFHQGNYGIDFSYDGMPLVAHLDTGRVKSDLSQRFYGYFPAMVDSVAGNRIKSSRSGIGGSREYEIVRLPQITLNVADRAVTFGNVDVITMGHPSAWDGVMGADLLKGAGTTKLNLKKMYFRIDK
;
A
#
# COMPACT_ATOMS: atom_id res chain seq x y z
N MET A 1 -52.11 -48.77 25.29
CA MET A 1 -51.92 -48.40 23.89
C MET A 1 -51.45 -46.96 23.82
N ARG A 2 -50.12 -46.73 23.79
CA ARG A 2 -49.52 -45.43 23.62
C ARG A 2 -48.93 -45.36 22.20
N ARG A 3 -49.44 -44.44 21.38
CA ARG A 3 -48.96 -44.19 20.03
C ARG A 3 -47.69 -43.34 20.10
N LEU A 4 -46.60 -43.88 19.61
CA LEU A 4 -45.33 -43.13 19.39
C LEU A 4 -45.48 -42.35 18.08
N LEU A 5 -45.45 -41.04 18.19
CA LEU A 5 -45.31 -40.13 17.05
C LEU A 5 -43.80 -39.93 16.79
N ILE A 6 -43.28 -40.48 15.71
CA ILE A 6 -41.94 -40.22 15.24
C ILE A 6 -42.01 -38.98 14.35
N THR A 7 -41.49 -37.87 14.85
CA THR A 7 -41.32 -36.66 14.07
C THR A 7 -40.00 -36.74 13.27
N LEU A 8 -40.12 -36.95 11.97
CA LEU A 8 -38.99 -36.92 11.05
C LEU A 8 -38.59 -35.46 10.80
N ALA A 9 -37.51 -35.02 11.42
CA ALA A 9 -36.90 -33.72 11.12
C ALA A 9 -36.13 -33.86 9.79
N PHE A 10 -36.68 -33.29 8.73
CA PHE A 10 -35.92 -33.08 7.48
C PHE A 10 -34.89 -31.99 7.73
N LEU A 11 -33.62 -32.37 7.89
CA LEU A 11 -32.48 -31.49 7.76
C LEU A 11 -32.38 -31.10 6.27
N LEU A 12 -32.89 -29.96 5.91
CA LEU A 12 -32.58 -29.30 4.65
C LEU A 12 -31.14 -28.78 4.76
N CYS A 13 -30.17 -29.62 4.38
CA CYS A 13 -28.87 -29.14 3.99
C CYS A 13 -29.06 -28.29 2.72
N THR A 14 -29.13 -26.99 2.88
CA THR A 14 -28.92 -26.06 1.78
C THR A 14 -27.44 -26.11 1.39
N THR A 15 -27.06 -27.12 0.60
CA THR A 15 -25.87 -27.02 -0.21
C THR A 15 -26.11 -25.89 -1.18
N SER A 16 -25.49 -24.75 -0.92
CA SER A 16 -25.32 -23.73 -1.94
C SER A 16 -24.56 -24.40 -3.11
N VAL A 17 -25.31 -24.84 -4.10
CA VAL A 17 -24.77 -25.26 -5.40
C VAL A 17 -24.21 -23.98 -6.01
N TRP A 18 -22.93 -23.71 -5.77
CA TRP A 18 -22.18 -22.84 -6.64
C TRP A 18 -22.26 -23.52 -8.02
N ALA A 19 -23.02 -22.94 -8.93
CA ALA A 19 -22.98 -23.35 -10.30
C ALA A 19 -21.51 -23.29 -10.73
N GLN A 20 -20.87 -24.46 -10.90
CA GLN A 20 -19.54 -24.53 -11.49
C GLN A 20 -19.67 -23.91 -12.87
N ARG A 21 -19.12 -22.73 -13.03
CA ARG A 21 -18.96 -22.07 -14.32
C ARG A 21 -18.13 -23.03 -15.15
N GLU A 22 -18.70 -23.65 -16.18
CA GLU A 22 -17.94 -24.44 -17.13
C GLU A 22 -17.01 -23.49 -17.89
N VAL A 23 -15.75 -23.42 -17.45
CA VAL A 23 -14.70 -22.60 -18.06
C VAL A 23 -13.84 -23.53 -18.91
N THR A 24 -13.65 -23.19 -20.18
CA THR A 24 -12.70 -23.91 -21.03
C THR A 24 -11.26 -23.49 -20.72
N PRO A 25 -10.23 -24.34 -21.03
CA PRO A 25 -8.83 -23.94 -20.86
C PRO A 25 -8.47 -22.62 -21.56
N GLN A 26 -9.04 -22.35 -22.75
CA GLN A 26 -8.82 -21.08 -23.45
C GLN A 26 -9.38 -19.90 -22.65
N GLN A 27 -10.61 -20.00 -22.16
CA GLN A 27 -11.23 -18.95 -21.34
C GLN A 27 -10.46 -18.70 -20.02
N ALA A 28 -9.96 -19.78 -19.40
CA ALA A 28 -9.12 -19.66 -18.19
C ALA A 28 -7.83 -18.88 -18.46
N ASN A 29 -7.15 -19.18 -19.56
CA ASN A 29 -5.93 -18.45 -19.95
C ASN A 29 -6.23 -16.99 -20.31
N ASP A 30 -7.32 -16.72 -21.03
CA ASP A 30 -7.74 -15.36 -21.40
C ASP A 30 -8.10 -14.54 -20.16
N GLU A 31 -8.76 -15.12 -19.17
CA GLU A 31 -9.12 -14.47 -17.91
C GLU A 31 -7.87 -14.10 -17.09
N VAL A 32 -6.92 -15.04 -16.94
CA VAL A 32 -5.65 -14.80 -16.25
C VAL A 32 -4.82 -13.73 -16.97
N ASN A 33 -4.68 -13.81 -18.29
CA ASN A 33 -4.01 -12.79 -19.09
C ASN A 33 -4.70 -11.42 -18.96
N GLY A 34 -6.02 -11.41 -18.93
CA GLY A 34 -6.80 -10.20 -18.73
C GLY A 34 -6.54 -9.54 -17.37
N CYS A 35 -6.49 -10.30 -16.28
CA CYS A 35 -6.14 -9.79 -14.95
C CYS A 35 -4.70 -9.24 -14.93
N ILE A 36 -3.73 -9.97 -15.47
CA ILE A 36 -2.33 -9.53 -15.55
C ILE A 36 -2.22 -8.23 -16.37
N GLY A 37 -2.84 -8.19 -17.55
CA GLY A 37 -2.78 -7.04 -18.45
C GLY A 37 -3.40 -5.76 -17.89
N ARG A 38 -4.39 -5.90 -17.01
CA ARG A 38 -4.99 -4.75 -16.28
C ARG A 38 -4.28 -4.41 -14.97
N GLY A 39 -3.29 -5.20 -14.54
CA GLY A 39 -2.67 -5.07 -13.22
C GLY A 39 -3.60 -5.43 -12.05
N ASP A 40 -4.67 -6.18 -12.31
CA ASP A 40 -5.67 -6.56 -11.31
C ASP A 40 -5.25 -7.87 -10.61
N TYR A 41 -4.19 -7.76 -9.81
CA TYR A 41 -3.61 -8.92 -9.12
C TYR A 41 -4.47 -9.42 -7.95
N VAL A 42 -5.36 -8.58 -7.44
CA VAL A 42 -6.32 -8.97 -6.41
C VAL A 42 -7.40 -9.88 -7.00
N ALA A 43 -7.96 -9.52 -8.17
CA ALA A 43 -8.85 -10.42 -8.92
C ALA A 43 -8.13 -11.71 -9.32
N LEU A 44 -6.88 -11.60 -9.81
CA LEU A 44 -6.05 -12.77 -10.15
C LEU A 44 -5.90 -13.73 -8.96
N SER A 45 -5.62 -13.21 -7.76
CA SER A 45 -5.48 -14.03 -6.54
C SER A 45 -6.76 -14.79 -6.19
N ARG A 46 -7.93 -14.20 -6.45
CA ARG A 46 -9.23 -14.84 -6.20
C ARG A 46 -9.58 -15.91 -7.23
N GLU A 47 -9.30 -15.66 -8.52
CA GLU A 47 -9.67 -16.55 -9.62
C GLU A 47 -8.67 -17.71 -9.82
N LEU A 48 -7.38 -17.47 -9.57
CA LEU A 48 -6.31 -18.44 -9.84
C LEU A 48 -6.53 -19.81 -9.20
N PRO A 49 -6.99 -19.94 -7.94
CA PRO A 49 -7.23 -21.27 -7.33
C PRO A 49 -8.25 -22.13 -8.09
N VAL A 50 -9.26 -21.49 -8.69
CA VAL A 50 -10.33 -22.17 -9.43
C VAL A 50 -9.88 -22.55 -10.85
N LEU A 51 -9.05 -21.70 -11.46
CA LEU A 51 -8.62 -21.85 -12.85
C LEU A 51 -7.34 -22.67 -13.03
N ARG A 52 -6.58 -22.91 -11.95
CA ARG A 52 -5.21 -23.43 -11.92
C ARG A 52 -4.94 -24.64 -12.83
N GLU A 53 -5.82 -25.63 -12.80
CA GLU A 53 -5.67 -26.88 -13.56
C GLU A 53 -5.86 -26.71 -15.09
N MET A 54 -6.41 -25.56 -15.51
CA MET A 54 -6.72 -25.27 -16.92
C MET A 54 -5.71 -24.32 -17.56
N ILE A 55 -4.75 -23.80 -16.78
CA ILE A 55 -3.81 -22.78 -17.25
C ILE A 55 -2.53 -23.42 -17.75
N VAL A 56 -2.02 -22.94 -18.89
CA VAL A 56 -0.75 -23.40 -19.45
C VAL A 56 0.43 -23.10 -18.50
N PRO A 57 1.47 -23.96 -18.45
CA PRO A 57 2.50 -23.90 -17.41
C PRO A 57 3.22 -22.56 -17.28
N HIS A 58 3.59 -21.91 -18.38
CA HIS A 58 4.30 -20.62 -18.37
C HIS A 58 3.42 -19.50 -17.82
N LEU A 59 2.12 -19.48 -18.17
CA LEU A 59 1.18 -18.47 -17.69
C LEU A 59 0.82 -18.73 -16.21
N LEU A 60 0.70 -20.00 -15.79
CA LEU A 60 0.48 -20.35 -14.39
C LEU A 60 1.64 -19.87 -13.51
N LYS A 61 2.89 -20.11 -13.95
CA LYS A 61 4.08 -19.65 -13.21
C LYS A 61 4.14 -18.13 -13.13
N LEU A 62 3.79 -17.44 -14.21
CA LEU A 62 3.69 -15.97 -14.24
C LEU A 62 2.62 -15.46 -13.28
N ALA A 63 1.43 -16.08 -13.28
CA ALA A 63 0.35 -15.76 -12.37
C ALA A 63 0.73 -15.98 -10.90
N ASP A 64 1.37 -17.10 -10.57
CA ASP A 64 1.88 -17.39 -9.22
C ASP A 64 2.87 -16.32 -8.75
N ALA A 65 3.75 -15.82 -9.63
CA ALA A 65 4.69 -14.75 -9.31
C ALA A 65 3.96 -13.44 -8.96
N PHE A 66 2.96 -13.05 -9.76
CA PHE A 66 2.17 -11.83 -9.51
C PHE A 66 1.29 -11.93 -8.26
N VAL A 67 0.66 -13.09 -8.04
CA VAL A 67 -0.15 -13.31 -6.82
C VAL A 67 0.74 -13.24 -5.58
N ALA A 68 1.88 -13.94 -5.58
CA ALA A 68 2.82 -13.89 -4.47
C ALA A 68 3.34 -12.45 -4.21
N TYR A 69 3.60 -11.68 -5.28
CA TYR A 69 3.98 -10.27 -5.20
C TYR A 69 2.89 -9.43 -4.53
N SER A 70 1.66 -9.50 -5.05
CA SER A 70 0.53 -8.73 -4.56
C SER A 70 0.18 -9.07 -3.10
N GLU A 71 0.35 -10.33 -2.69
CA GLU A 71 0.10 -10.78 -1.31
C GLU A 71 1.28 -10.53 -0.35
N GLY A 72 2.32 -9.81 -0.77
CA GLY A 72 3.49 -9.50 0.06
C GLY A 72 4.40 -10.70 0.36
N ARG A 73 4.24 -11.83 -0.38
CA ARG A 73 5.08 -13.02 -0.29
C ARG A 73 6.33 -12.85 -1.19
N HIS A 74 7.08 -11.78 -0.93
CA HIS A 74 8.13 -11.28 -1.81
C HIS A 74 9.22 -12.29 -2.15
N VAL A 75 9.66 -13.10 -1.17
CA VAL A 75 10.68 -14.16 -1.38
C VAL A 75 10.15 -15.23 -2.32
N GLU A 76 8.92 -15.68 -2.11
CA GLU A 76 8.24 -16.67 -2.96
C GLU A 76 8.00 -16.13 -4.37
N SER A 77 7.58 -14.88 -4.50
CA SER A 77 7.46 -14.22 -5.81
C SER A 77 8.79 -14.25 -6.57
N ASN A 78 9.91 -13.93 -5.91
CA ASN A 78 11.23 -13.97 -6.56
C ASN A 78 11.67 -15.38 -6.94
N GLN A 79 11.26 -16.42 -6.18
CA GLN A 79 11.48 -17.81 -6.59
C GLN A 79 10.72 -18.16 -7.88
N HIS A 80 9.44 -17.78 -7.97
CA HIS A 80 8.66 -17.97 -9.20
C HIS A 80 9.25 -17.17 -10.36
N ILE A 81 9.69 -15.92 -10.14
CA ILE A 81 10.32 -15.11 -11.18
C ILE A 81 11.60 -15.75 -11.72
N ALA A 82 12.44 -16.32 -10.85
CA ALA A 82 13.66 -17.00 -11.27
C ALA A 82 13.38 -18.19 -12.20
N GLU A 83 12.24 -18.86 -12.03
CA GLU A 83 11.84 -19.98 -12.88
C GLU A 83 11.25 -19.55 -14.23
N LEU A 84 10.90 -18.25 -14.42
CA LEU A 84 10.31 -17.78 -15.68
C LEU A 84 11.32 -17.73 -16.82
N GLU A 85 12.61 -17.72 -16.52
CA GLU A 85 13.66 -17.69 -17.56
C GLU A 85 13.58 -18.90 -18.52
N GLN A 86 13.18 -20.08 -18.02
CA GLN A 86 12.97 -21.27 -18.85
C GLN A 86 11.83 -21.11 -19.89
N TYR A 87 10.93 -20.15 -19.64
CA TYR A 87 9.76 -19.85 -20.49
C TYR A 87 9.94 -18.55 -21.30
N ARG A 88 11.17 -18.05 -21.42
CA ARG A 88 11.46 -16.76 -22.13
C ARG A 88 10.92 -16.76 -23.57
N LYS A 89 10.95 -17.91 -24.26
CA LYS A 89 10.46 -18.01 -25.64
C LYS A 89 8.93 -17.84 -25.74
N GLU A 90 8.19 -18.38 -24.77
CA GLU A 90 6.73 -18.32 -24.71
C GLU A 90 6.25 -16.97 -24.21
N LEU A 91 6.94 -16.38 -23.23
CA LEU A 91 6.54 -15.14 -22.57
C LEU A 91 7.07 -13.89 -23.30
N GLY A 92 8.23 -13.98 -23.94
CA GLY A 92 8.92 -12.87 -24.57
C GLY A 92 9.73 -11.98 -23.60
N ASP A 93 10.70 -11.27 -24.14
CA ASP A 93 11.64 -10.45 -23.36
C ASP A 93 10.96 -9.35 -22.56
N GLY A 94 9.89 -8.74 -23.09
CA GLY A 94 9.14 -7.68 -22.39
C GLY A 94 8.54 -8.14 -21.06
N VAL A 95 8.01 -9.36 -21.01
CA VAL A 95 7.48 -9.95 -19.76
C VAL A 95 8.63 -10.22 -18.78
N ILE A 96 9.73 -10.79 -19.25
CA ILE A 96 10.90 -11.08 -18.41
C ILE A 96 11.46 -9.78 -17.78
N ILE A 97 11.58 -8.70 -18.56
CA ILE A 97 12.01 -7.38 -18.05
C ILE A 97 11.03 -6.86 -17.00
N THR A 98 9.72 -6.97 -17.25
CA THR A 98 8.70 -6.59 -16.27
C THR A 98 8.85 -7.39 -14.97
N MET A 99 9.11 -8.69 -15.07
CA MET A 99 9.29 -9.54 -13.89
C MET A 99 10.60 -9.23 -13.13
N GLN A 100 11.66 -8.80 -13.81
CA GLN A 100 12.88 -8.28 -13.16
C GLN A 100 12.58 -7.00 -12.36
N ASN A 101 11.72 -6.12 -12.89
CA ASN A 101 11.28 -4.93 -12.15
C ASN A 101 10.45 -5.32 -10.90
N ILE A 102 9.57 -6.32 -11.00
CA ILE A 102 8.85 -6.87 -9.83
C ILE A 102 9.86 -7.45 -8.82
N ALA A 103 10.88 -8.18 -9.28
CA ALA A 103 11.92 -8.73 -8.41
C ALA A 103 12.71 -7.65 -7.66
N TYR A 104 12.96 -6.52 -8.31
CA TYR A 104 13.54 -5.34 -7.66
C TYR A 104 12.63 -4.83 -6.51
N TYR A 105 11.32 -4.62 -6.76
CA TYR A 105 10.40 -4.19 -5.70
C TYR A 105 10.25 -5.21 -4.58
N ASN A 106 10.29 -6.50 -4.89
CA ASN A 106 10.30 -7.56 -3.88
C ASN A 106 11.54 -7.48 -2.98
N ALA A 107 12.72 -7.31 -3.58
CA ALA A 107 13.98 -7.19 -2.84
C ALA A 107 13.98 -5.93 -1.97
N LEU A 108 13.51 -4.80 -2.51
CA LEU A 108 13.37 -3.54 -1.77
C LEU A 108 12.40 -3.66 -0.59
N ALA A 109 11.26 -4.34 -0.79
CA ALA A 109 10.27 -4.54 0.27
C ALA A 109 10.79 -5.36 1.45
N VAL A 110 11.74 -6.27 1.23
CA VAL A 110 12.41 -7.04 2.30
C VAL A 110 13.76 -6.45 2.71
N GLU A 111 14.11 -5.27 2.20
CA GLU A 111 15.36 -4.54 2.45
C GLU A 111 16.62 -5.34 2.08
N ASP A 112 16.52 -6.25 1.09
CA ASP A 112 17.68 -6.87 0.45
C ASP A 112 18.23 -5.93 -0.65
N TYR A 113 18.91 -4.88 -0.19
CA TYR A 113 19.42 -3.84 -1.08
C TYR A 113 20.46 -4.36 -2.08
N ALA A 114 21.24 -5.37 -1.69
CA ALA A 114 22.21 -6.00 -2.59
C ALA A 114 21.51 -6.76 -3.74
N ALA A 115 20.43 -7.48 -3.46
CA ALA A 115 19.60 -8.11 -4.51
C ALA A 115 18.91 -7.05 -5.36
N ALA A 116 18.35 -6.00 -4.76
CA ALA A 116 17.72 -4.89 -5.47
C ALA A 116 18.68 -4.23 -6.45
N SER A 117 19.95 -3.97 -6.05
CA SER A 117 20.99 -3.44 -6.94
C SER A 117 21.29 -4.36 -8.12
N ARG A 118 21.35 -5.69 -7.91
CA ARG A 118 21.58 -6.65 -9.01
C ARG A 118 20.42 -6.64 -10.02
N TYR A 119 19.17 -6.58 -9.57
CA TYR A 119 18.02 -6.48 -10.48
C TYR A 119 18.05 -5.18 -11.29
N LEU A 120 18.40 -4.05 -10.65
CA LEU A 120 18.56 -2.77 -11.36
C LEU A 120 19.68 -2.82 -12.39
N ALA A 121 20.80 -3.49 -12.11
CA ALA A 121 21.88 -3.67 -13.11
C ALA A 121 21.35 -4.38 -14.36
N SER A 122 20.59 -5.47 -14.19
CA SER A 122 19.96 -6.18 -15.32
C SER A 122 18.94 -5.30 -16.07
N LEU A 123 18.16 -4.49 -15.36
CA LEU A 123 17.20 -3.57 -15.97
C LEU A 123 17.89 -2.45 -16.77
N ILE A 124 19.03 -1.93 -16.31
CA ILE A 124 19.83 -0.92 -17.02
C ILE A 124 20.29 -1.43 -18.39
N GLU A 125 20.68 -2.71 -18.46
CA GLU A 125 21.07 -3.35 -19.71
C GLU A 125 19.86 -3.56 -20.65
N ALA A 126 18.73 -3.97 -20.08
CA ALA A 126 17.53 -4.31 -20.84
C ALA A 126 16.71 -3.09 -21.30
N ALA A 127 16.78 -1.95 -20.58
CA ALA A 127 16.00 -0.74 -20.85
C ALA A 127 16.88 0.51 -20.96
N PRO A 128 17.69 0.66 -22.05
CA PRO A 128 18.64 1.77 -22.19
C PRO A 128 18.01 3.17 -22.15
N SER A 129 16.74 3.30 -22.55
CA SER A 129 16.00 4.58 -22.50
C SER A 129 15.73 5.07 -21.08
N GLN A 130 15.75 4.19 -20.07
CA GLN A 130 15.53 4.50 -18.65
C GLN A 130 16.82 4.52 -17.84
N ARG A 131 17.97 4.37 -18.51
CA ARG A 131 19.30 4.19 -17.88
C ARG A 131 19.57 5.20 -16.77
N ALA A 132 19.40 6.49 -17.01
CA ALA A 132 19.74 7.53 -16.02
C ALA A 132 18.93 7.38 -14.72
N THR A 133 17.63 7.11 -14.81
CA THR A 133 16.76 6.89 -13.67
C THR A 133 17.13 5.59 -12.93
N LEU A 134 17.36 4.51 -13.66
CA LEU A 134 17.72 3.21 -13.07
C LEU A 134 19.10 3.25 -12.40
N GLU A 135 20.07 4.00 -12.97
CA GLU A 135 21.40 4.21 -12.36
C GLU A 135 21.28 5.01 -11.04
N ALA A 136 20.41 6.00 -10.97
CA ALA A 136 20.16 6.73 -9.72
C ALA A 136 19.57 5.82 -8.63
N PHE A 137 18.58 4.97 -8.97
CA PHE A 137 18.05 3.97 -8.03
C PHE A 137 19.11 2.92 -7.65
N LYS A 138 19.94 2.50 -8.59
CA LYS A 138 21.04 1.57 -8.30
C LYS A 138 22.05 2.19 -7.33
N CYS A 139 22.42 3.46 -7.53
CA CYS A 139 23.30 4.19 -6.61
C CYS A 139 22.73 4.21 -5.17
N TRP A 140 21.42 4.42 -5.04
CA TRP A 140 20.75 4.32 -3.74
C TRP A 140 20.84 2.92 -3.14
N MET A 141 20.59 1.86 -3.92
CA MET A 141 20.69 0.47 -3.43
C MET A 141 22.14 0.12 -3.05
N ASP A 142 23.12 0.52 -3.85
CA ASP A 142 24.54 0.30 -3.56
C ASP A 142 24.96 0.98 -2.25
N ALA A 143 24.50 2.21 -2.02
CA ALA A 143 24.78 2.95 -0.77
C ALA A 143 24.21 2.28 0.48
N LEU A 144 23.17 1.43 0.33
CA LEU A 144 22.53 0.68 1.42
C LEU A 144 22.93 -0.80 1.48
N ALA A 145 23.66 -1.35 0.49
CA ALA A 145 23.88 -2.79 0.31
C ALA A 145 24.51 -3.50 1.53
N ASP A 146 25.41 -2.83 2.23
CA ASP A 146 26.07 -3.36 3.44
C ASP A 146 25.35 -2.96 4.73
N ARG A 147 24.23 -2.27 4.66
CA ARG A 147 23.50 -1.81 5.84
C ARG A 147 22.52 -2.88 6.31
N LYS A 148 22.36 -2.93 7.63
CA LYS A 148 21.32 -3.78 8.23
C LYS A 148 19.95 -3.18 7.94
N PRO A 149 18.94 -4.02 7.71
CA PRO A 149 17.55 -3.61 7.62
C PRO A 149 17.09 -2.82 8.86
N VAL A 150 15.95 -2.14 8.72
CA VAL A 150 15.27 -1.52 9.87
C VAL A 150 14.96 -2.58 10.92
N GLU A 151 15.37 -2.30 12.15
CA GLU A 151 15.10 -3.15 13.31
C GLU A 151 14.27 -2.40 14.35
N ILE A 152 13.14 -2.98 14.73
CA ILE A 152 12.30 -2.47 15.82
C ILE A 152 12.70 -3.15 17.13
N LYS A 153 13.12 -2.36 18.10
CA LYS A 153 13.37 -2.84 19.46
C LYS A 153 12.31 -2.30 20.40
N THR A 154 11.68 -3.23 21.04
CA THR A 154 10.68 -2.98 22.07
C THR A 154 11.35 -3.14 23.44
N THR A 155 11.09 -2.23 24.36
CA THR A 155 11.72 -2.21 25.69
C THR A 155 10.83 -2.76 26.79
N LYS A 156 9.51 -2.89 26.52
CA LYS A 156 8.48 -3.32 27.45
C LYS A 156 7.66 -4.45 26.85
N ARG A 157 6.87 -5.11 27.70
CA ARG A 157 5.94 -6.17 27.25
C ARG A 157 4.85 -5.64 26.31
N LYS A 158 4.44 -4.37 26.48
CA LYS A 158 3.60 -3.62 25.54
C LYS A 158 4.36 -2.34 25.18
N ASN A 159 4.50 -2.08 23.91
CA ASN A 159 5.16 -0.87 23.41
C ASN A 159 4.13 0.00 22.76
N SER A 160 4.15 1.27 23.09
CA SER A 160 3.16 2.21 22.61
C SER A 160 3.80 3.58 22.39
N PHE A 161 3.15 4.37 21.59
CA PHE A 161 3.46 5.78 21.39
C PHE A 161 2.18 6.57 21.21
N PRO A 162 2.18 7.84 21.67
CA PRO A 162 1.07 8.76 21.43
C PRO A 162 0.90 9.02 19.94
N VAL A 163 -0.34 9.20 19.51
CA VAL A 163 -0.70 9.72 18.19
C VAL A 163 -1.66 10.88 18.38
N GLU A 164 -1.34 12.03 17.80
CA GLU A 164 -2.20 13.22 17.80
C GLU A 164 -3.00 13.25 16.49
N SER A 165 -4.32 13.38 16.59
CA SER A 165 -5.19 13.67 15.44
C SER A 165 -5.22 15.18 15.20
N ARG A 166 -4.38 15.68 14.28
CA ARG A 166 -4.30 17.11 13.94
C ARG A 166 -5.25 17.43 12.79
N ALA A 167 -6.25 18.26 13.05
CA ALA A 167 -7.24 18.65 12.04
C ALA A 167 -6.59 19.46 10.90
N VAL A 168 -6.97 19.15 9.66
CA VAL A 168 -6.55 19.84 8.44
C VAL A 168 -7.78 19.98 7.55
N GLY A 169 -8.35 21.20 7.47
CA GLY A 169 -9.65 21.38 6.83
C GLY A 169 -10.74 20.53 7.48
N ASP A 170 -11.45 19.72 6.70
CA ASP A 170 -12.43 18.74 7.17
C ASP A 170 -11.86 17.32 7.32
N GLY A 171 -10.54 17.13 7.13
CA GLY A 171 -9.78 15.91 7.36
C GLY A 171 -8.83 16.00 8.56
N LEU A 172 -7.87 15.07 8.63
CA LEU A 172 -6.87 15.04 9.70
C LEU A 172 -5.54 14.46 9.23
N HIS A 173 -4.44 14.85 9.89
CA HIS A 173 -3.21 14.08 9.91
C HIS A 173 -3.04 13.34 11.24
N LEU A 174 -2.43 12.18 11.19
CA LEU A 174 -1.99 11.44 12.37
C LEU A 174 -0.53 11.79 12.65
N MET A 175 -0.27 12.51 13.74
CA MET A 175 1.08 12.97 14.10
C MET A 175 1.67 12.09 15.19
N VAL A 176 2.92 11.70 15.01
CA VAL A 176 3.70 10.95 16.00
C VAL A 176 5.04 11.66 16.23
N GLU A 177 5.50 11.72 17.47
CA GLU A 177 6.81 12.31 17.78
C GLU A 177 7.92 11.27 17.62
N ALA A 178 8.98 11.63 16.90
CA ALA A 178 10.23 10.89 16.85
C ALA A 178 11.36 11.69 17.50
N ALA A 179 12.15 11.03 18.36
CA ALA A 179 13.26 11.66 19.10
C ALA A 179 14.62 11.05 18.72
N VAL A 180 15.63 11.91 18.56
CA VAL A 180 17.03 11.56 18.33
C VAL A 180 17.89 12.31 19.31
N GLY A 181 18.38 11.63 20.35
CA GLY A 181 19.11 12.29 21.42
C GLY A 181 18.24 13.23 22.24
N ARG A 182 18.49 14.55 22.13
CA ARG A 182 17.71 15.60 22.79
C ARG A 182 16.77 16.33 21.82
N GLU A 183 16.92 16.09 20.54
CA GLU A 183 16.11 16.68 19.49
C GLU A 183 14.90 15.80 19.20
N SER A 184 13.79 16.40 18.78
CA SER A 184 12.61 15.69 18.33
C SER A 184 12.01 16.34 17.08
N VAL A 185 11.15 15.59 16.40
CA VAL A 185 10.39 16.04 15.24
C VAL A 185 9.02 15.38 15.22
N ASP A 186 7.98 16.15 14.88
CA ASP A 186 6.66 15.61 14.59
C ASP A 186 6.66 15.01 13.19
N MET A 187 6.20 13.76 13.07
CA MET A 187 6.11 13.04 11.81
C MET A 187 4.65 12.69 11.50
N ILE A 188 4.22 12.89 10.27
CA ILE A 188 2.95 12.30 9.80
C ILE A 188 3.13 10.79 9.76
N PHE A 189 2.22 10.03 10.37
CA PHE A 189 2.13 8.58 10.24
C PHE A 189 1.50 8.25 8.88
N ASP A 190 2.30 7.79 7.92
CA ASP A 190 1.96 7.78 6.50
C ASP A 190 2.24 6.43 5.83
N THR A 191 1.16 5.70 5.51
CA THR A 191 1.22 4.45 4.75
C THR A 191 1.34 4.66 3.24
N GLY A 192 1.25 5.90 2.75
CA GLY A 192 1.49 6.28 1.36
C GLY A 192 2.95 6.66 1.08
N CYS A 193 3.75 6.99 2.12
CA CYS A 193 5.18 7.25 1.97
C CYS A 193 5.97 5.94 1.90
N CYS A 194 6.21 5.46 0.68
CA CYS A 194 6.81 4.15 0.45
C CYS A 194 8.35 4.16 0.52
N ASN A 195 8.91 3.02 0.93
CA ASN A 195 10.33 2.64 0.90
C ASN A 195 11.30 3.41 1.81
N ALA A 196 10.93 4.58 2.34
CA ALA A 196 11.72 5.35 3.30
C ALA A 196 10.80 6.23 4.14
N ASN A 197 11.34 6.91 5.16
CA ASN A 197 10.71 8.09 5.75
C ASN A 197 10.97 9.30 4.85
N CYS A 198 10.26 10.40 5.06
CA CYS A 198 10.60 11.66 4.44
C CYS A 198 10.92 12.73 5.51
N ILE A 199 11.85 13.64 5.24
CA ILE A 199 12.26 14.68 6.17
C ILE A 199 12.73 15.92 5.39
N THR A 200 12.47 17.11 5.93
CA THR A 200 13.03 18.35 5.36
C THR A 200 14.54 18.44 5.59
N ALA A 201 15.24 19.17 4.73
CA ALA A 201 16.69 19.38 4.85
C ALA A 201 17.05 20.01 6.20
N GLU A 202 16.27 21.00 6.68
CA GLU A 202 16.46 21.65 7.98
C GLU A 202 16.35 20.65 9.15
N ALA A 203 15.29 19.83 9.17
CA ALA A 203 15.09 18.84 10.22
C ALA A 203 16.12 17.71 10.14
N ALA A 204 16.55 17.32 8.93
CA ALA A 204 17.59 16.33 8.72
C ALA A 204 18.94 16.76 9.29
N GLU A 205 19.34 18.02 9.08
CA GLU A 205 20.55 18.62 9.67
C GLU A 205 20.44 18.65 11.20
N ARG A 206 19.34 19.15 11.74
CA ARG A 206 19.08 19.22 13.19
C ARG A 206 19.16 17.85 13.88
N LEU A 207 18.61 16.80 13.23
CA LEU A 207 18.64 15.44 13.78
C LEU A 207 19.94 14.69 13.49
N GLY A 208 20.86 15.24 12.69
CA GLY A 208 22.13 14.60 12.34
C GLY A 208 21.97 13.46 11.35
N VAL A 209 21.05 13.54 10.40
CA VAL A 209 20.89 12.56 9.31
C VAL A 209 22.13 12.56 8.44
N LYS A 210 22.79 11.41 8.32
CA LYS A 210 23.97 11.25 7.47
C LYS A 210 23.53 11.02 6.04
N ILE A 211 23.84 11.94 5.14
CA ILE A 211 23.58 11.81 3.71
C ILE A 211 24.50 10.74 3.09
N LEU A 212 23.93 9.88 2.26
CA LEU A 212 24.60 8.81 1.53
C LEU A 212 24.54 9.01 0.01
N VAL A 213 23.44 9.60 -0.49
CA VAL A 213 23.20 9.89 -1.90
C VAL A 213 22.69 11.33 -2.02
N ASP A 214 23.29 12.11 -2.90
CA ASP A 214 23.00 13.54 -3.03
C ASP A 214 21.80 13.84 -3.93
N SER A 215 21.42 12.92 -4.82
CA SER A 215 20.32 13.13 -5.76
C SER A 215 19.68 11.80 -6.16
N LEU A 216 18.37 11.71 -5.90
CA LEU A 216 17.53 10.59 -6.30
C LEU A 216 16.21 11.17 -6.85
N PRO A 217 15.76 10.78 -8.06
CA PRO A 217 14.44 11.18 -8.55
C PRO A 217 13.35 10.58 -7.66
N LEU A 218 12.41 11.43 -7.24
CA LEU A 218 11.31 11.08 -6.35
C LEU A 218 9.99 11.55 -6.97
N GLY A 219 9.04 10.63 -7.14
CA GLY A 219 7.68 10.95 -7.56
C GLY A 219 6.81 11.31 -6.36
N GLY A 220 5.97 12.32 -6.51
CA GLY A 220 5.00 12.74 -5.50
C GLY A 220 3.70 13.25 -6.12
N VAL A 221 2.82 13.80 -5.29
CA VAL A 221 1.50 14.30 -5.68
C VAL A 221 1.57 15.37 -6.78
N GLY A 222 2.54 16.28 -6.67
CA GLY A 222 2.71 17.38 -7.62
C GLY A 222 3.49 17.01 -8.88
N GLY A 223 4.19 15.87 -8.89
CA GLY A 223 5.04 15.43 -9.99
C GLY A 223 6.38 14.89 -9.53
N GLU A 224 7.37 14.95 -10.42
CA GLU A 224 8.74 14.52 -10.13
C GLU A 224 9.52 15.64 -9.43
N THR A 225 10.33 15.26 -8.45
CA THR A 225 11.29 16.10 -7.74
C THR A 225 12.56 15.28 -7.45
N TYR A 226 13.51 15.87 -6.73
CA TYR A 226 14.71 15.18 -6.29
C TYR A 226 14.83 15.20 -4.78
N ALA A 227 15.30 14.09 -4.22
CA ALA A 227 15.62 13.96 -2.80
C ALA A 227 17.09 13.54 -2.64
N LYS A 228 17.67 13.86 -1.47
CA LYS A 228 18.87 13.15 -1.00
C LYS A 228 18.44 11.91 -0.23
N VAL A 229 19.32 10.91 -0.13
CA VAL A 229 19.07 9.76 0.74
C VAL A 229 19.97 9.84 1.94
N GLY A 230 19.38 9.75 3.11
CA GLY A 230 20.11 9.81 4.37
C GLY A 230 19.67 8.73 5.35
N VAL A 231 20.46 8.54 6.41
CA VAL A 231 20.24 7.50 7.41
C VAL A 231 20.53 8.04 8.81
N LEU A 232 19.83 7.45 9.79
CA LEU A 232 20.18 7.57 11.22
C LEU A 232 20.58 6.20 11.78
N PRO A 233 21.45 6.14 12.79
CA PRO A 233 21.73 4.88 13.49
C PRO A 233 20.52 4.42 14.29
N LYS A 234 19.76 5.33 14.88
CA LYS A 234 18.53 5.06 15.64
C LYS A 234 17.70 6.33 15.87
N MET A 235 16.40 6.12 16.04
CA MET A 235 15.45 7.11 16.59
C MET A 235 14.48 6.42 17.56
N LYS A 236 13.78 7.18 18.38
CA LYS A 236 12.70 6.68 19.25
C LYS A 236 11.37 7.23 18.78
N VAL A 237 10.34 6.38 18.77
CA VAL A 237 8.94 6.79 18.64
C VAL A 237 8.23 6.29 19.90
N GLY A 238 8.00 7.18 20.85
CA GLY A 238 7.53 6.83 22.19
C GLY A 238 8.42 5.77 22.89
N ASP A 239 7.85 4.62 23.22
CA ASP A 239 8.57 3.49 23.85
C ASP A 239 9.38 2.65 22.84
N VAL A 240 9.19 2.87 21.54
CA VAL A 240 9.77 2.03 20.47
C VAL A 240 11.09 2.61 19.98
N VAL A 241 12.13 1.79 19.92
CA VAL A 241 13.41 2.16 19.31
C VAL A 241 13.47 1.61 17.89
N VAL A 242 13.61 2.50 16.93
CA VAL A 242 13.80 2.20 15.50
C VAL A 242 15.28 2.34 15.19
N LYS A 243 15.93 1.27 14.74
CA LYS A 243 17.31 1.28 14.29
C LYS A 243 17.39 1.29 12.77
N ASN A 244 18.43 1.92 12.26
CA ASN A 244 18.77 2.01 10.84
C ASN A 244 17.67 2.63 9.96
N PRO A 245 16.85 3.60 10.42
CA PRO A 245 15.85 4.22 9.55
C PRO A 245 16.54 4.97 8.40
N THR A 246 15.93 4.88 7.20
CA THR A 246 16.33 5.60 5.99
C THR A 246 15.36 6.74 5.72
N PHE A 247 15.87 7.84 5.15
CA PHE A 247 15.11 9.05 4.88
C PHE A 247 15.35 9.54 3.46
N PHE A 248 14.28 9.95 2.80
CA PHE A 248 14.34 10.88 1.69
C PHE A 248 14.38 12.28 2.27
N VAL A 249 15.46 13.01 1.98
CA VAL A 249 15.65 14.38 2.46
C VAL A 249 15.28 15.34 1.33
N VAL A 250 14.24 16.14 1.56
CA VAL A 250 13.64 17.06 0.58
C VAL A 250 13.66 18.49 1.11
N GLU A 251 13.51 19.48 0.23
CA GLU A 251 13.41 20.87 0.64
C GLU A 251 12.05 21.15 1.31
N SER A 252 10.95 20.60 0.77
CA SER A 252 9.61 20.73 1.33
C SER A 252 8.82 19.43 1.15
N ILE A 253 7.99 19.09 2.14
CA ILE A 253 7.09 17.93 2.09
C ILE A 253 5.72 18.32 1.57
N VAL A 254 5.24 19.50 1.97
CA VAL A 254 3.95 20.07 1.53
C VAL A 254 4.21 21.47 1.02
N ASP A 255 3.73 21.76 -0.19
CA ASP A 255 3.84 23.07 -0.80
C ASP A 255 2.68 24.00 -0.36
N ASP A 256 2.54 24.13 0.96
CA ASP A 256 1.57 25.03 1.61
C ASP A 256 2.25 25.73 2.79
N PRO A 257 2.50 27.05 2.68
CA PRO A 257 3.16 27.82 3.73
C PRO A 257 2.43 27.83 5.09
N SER A 258 1.11 27.55 5.08
CA SER A 258 0.31 27.45 6.30
C SER A 258 0.50 26.13 7.05
N MET A 259 1.09 25.11 6.40
CA MET A 259 1.31 23.77 6.93
C MET A 259 2.81 23.51 7.10
N LYS A 260 3.28 23.56 8.35
CA LYS A 260 4.67 23.16 8.64
C LYS A 260 4.75 21.66 8.90
N VAL A 261 5.10 20.88 7.89
CA VAL A 261 5.39 19.44 7.99
C VAL A 261 6.88 19.25 7.85
N GLU A 262 7.54 18.81 8.94
CA GLU A 262 9.00 18.61 8.94
C GLU A 262 9.38 17.18 8.56
N ALA A 263 8.53 16.19 8.88
CA ALA A 263 8.88 14.78 8.60
C ALA A 263 7.63 13.88 8.41
N VAL A 264 7.87 12.70 7.84
CA VAL A 264 6.89 11.64 7.58
C VAL A 264 7.48 10.30 8.00
N LEU A 265 6.74 9.54 8.79
CA LEU A 265 7.05 8.15 9.15
C LEU A 265 6.47 7.22 8.08
N GLY A 266 7.34 6.65 7.26
CA GLY A 266 6.95 5.89 6.08
C GLY A 266 6.83 4.38 6.28
N THR A 267 6.41 3.70 5.20
CA THR A 267 6.04 2.28 5.21
C THR A 267 7.16 1.33 5.61
N HIS A 268 8.44 1.65 5.37
CA HIS A 268 9.53 0.75 5.74
C HIS A 268 9.64 0.60 7.27
N VAL A 269 9.42 1.66 8.05
CA VAL A 269 9.35 1.62 9.51
C VAL A 269 8.02 1.03 9.97
N ILE A 270 6.90 1.49 9.39
CA ILE A 270 5.54 1.01 9.73
C ILE A 270 5.45 -0.52 9.52
N ARG A 271 5.97 -1.03 8.40
CA ARG A 271 6.02 -2.47 8.12
C ARG A 271 6.89 -3.23 9.13
N ALA A 272 8.05 -2.67 9.50
CA ALA A 272 8.94 -3.27 10.48
C ALA A 272 8.33 -3.35 11.90
N MET A 273 7.41 -2.44 12.25
CA MET A 273 6.65 -2.47 13.50
C MET A 273 5.71 -3.70 13.61
N GLY A 274 5.34 -4.31 12.49
CA GLY A 274 4.42 -5.44 12.45
C GLY A 274 2.98 -5.04 12.78
N GLU A 275 2.29 -5.77 13.68
CA GLU A 275 0.93 -5.42 14.09
C GLU A 275 0.93 -4.17 14.96
N MET A 276 0.09 -3.22 14.57
CA MET A 276 -0.21 -2.02 15.34
C MET A 276 -1.70 -1.97 15.66
N LYS A 277 -2.03 -1.78 16.92
CA LYS A 277 -3.37 -1.40 17.36
C LYS A 277 -3.43 0.11 17.43
N ILE A 278 -4.26 0.72 16.59
CA ILE A 278 -4.46 2.17 16.49
C ILE A 278 -5.80 2.50 17.18
N ASP A 279 -5.74 3.32 18.22
CA ASP A 279 -6.89 3.75 19.00
C ASP A 279 -6.88 5.29 19.08
N LEU A 280 -7.67 5.91 18.21
CA LEU A 280 -7.69 7.38 18.12
C LEU A 280 -8.55 8.03 19.22
N GLU A 281 -9.41 7.28 19.90
CA GLU A 281 -10.15 7.80 21.07
C GLU A 281 -9.20 7.95 22.27
N GLN A 282 -8.26 7.00 22.42
CA GLN A 282 -7.22 7.06 23.44
C GLN A 282 -5.95 7.79 22.98
N ASN A 283 -5.87 8.23 21.73
CA ASN A 283 -4.70 8.86 21.12
C ASN A 283 -3.41 8.04 21.28
N ILE A 284 -3.50 6.74 21.00
CA ILE A 284 -2.38 5.81 21.20
C ILE A 284 -2.28 4.77 20.09
N ILE A 285 -1.04 4.49 19.68
CA ILE A 285 -0.71 3.32 18.87
C ILE A 285 0.08 2.33 19.74
N THR A 286 -0.35 1.07 19.76
CA THR A 286 0.27 0.01 20.57
C THR A 286 0.76 -1.11 19.68
N LEU A 287 2.01 -1.55 19.89
CA LEU A 287 2.57 -2.76 19.30
C LEU A 287 2.34 -3.91 20.28
N PRO A 288 1.44 -4.87 20.02
CA PRO A 288 1.20 -5.99 20.92
C PRO A 288 2.43 -6.91 21.02
N ALA A 289 2.66 -7.48 22.20
CA ALA A 289 3.75 -8.43 22.40
C ALA A 289 3.58 -9.71 21.57
N GLU A 290 2.33 -10.14 21.39
CA GLU A 290 1.94 -11.25 20.53
C GLU A 290 1.11 -10.70 19.38
N GLN A 291 1.57 -10.95 18.17
CA GLN A 291 0.88 -10.51 16.96
C GLN A 291 -0.21 -11.50 16.60
N SER A 292 -1.36 -10.97 16.15
CA SER A 292 -2.47 -11.79 15.67
C SER A 292 -2.08 -12.55 14.40
N GLU A 293 -2.65 -13.77 14.22
CA GLU A 293 -2.69 -14.38 12.91
C GLU A 293 -3.90 -13.85 12.13
N PRO A 294 -3.73 -13.43 10.87
CA PRO A 294 -4.85 -12.95 10.08
C PRO A 294 -5.80 -14.10 9.74
N GLN A 295 -7.10 -13.88 9.91
CA GLN A 295 -8.13 -14.80 9.41
C GLN A 295 -8.29 -14.68 7.89
N SER A 296 -8.07 -13.48 7.37
CA SER A 296 -8.03 -13.16 5.94
C SER A 296 -7.01 -12.05 5.69
N ARG A 297 -6.45 -12.02 4.49
CA ARG A 297 -5.65 -10.91 3.99
C ARG A 297 -6.56 -10.02 3.16
N ASN A 298 -6.51 -8.72 3.40
CA ASN A 298 -7.28 -7.71 2.69
C ASN A 298 -6.42 -6.50 2.32
N LEU A 299 -5.11 -6.66 2.37
CA LEU A 299 -4.16 -5.74 1.78
C LEU A 299 -3.47 -6.38 0.58
N SER A 300 -3.10 -5.54 -0.38
CA SER A 300 -2.30 -5.91 -1.55
C SER A 300 -1.08 -5.00 -1.66
N PHE A 301 -0.01 -5.48 -2.31
CA PHE A 301 1.22 -4.73 -2.52
C PHE A 301 1.41 -4.40 -3.99
N HIS A 302 1.76 -3.16 -4.31
CA HIS A 302 2.07 -2.72 -5.67
C HIS A 302 3.11 -1.60 -5.66
N GLN A 303 4.32 -1.88 -6.17
CA GLN A 303 5.42 -0.90 -6.33
C GLN A 303 5.75 -0.09 -5.07
N GLY A 304 5.80 -0.75 -3.91
CA GLY A 304 6.07 -0.11 -2.62
C GLY A 304 4.83 0.41 -1.89
N ASN A 305 3.71 0.52 -2.56
CA ASN A 305 2.44 0.96 -2.00
C ASN A 305 1.56 -0.21 -1.55
N TYR A 306 0.63 0.07 -0.64
CA TYR A 306 -0.33 -0.91 -0.14
C TYR A 306 -1.73 -0.55 -0.58
N GLY A 307 -2.44 -1.53 -1.15
CA GLY A 307 -3.87 -1.45 -1.42
C GLY A 307 -4.66 -2.04 -0.26
N ILE A 308 -5.88 -1.55 -0.07
CA ILE A 308 -6.87 -2.10 0.86
C ILE A 308 -8.13 -2.48 0.10
N ASP A 309 -8.62 -3.70 0.34
CA ASP A 309 -9.86 -4.19 -0.26
C ASP A 309 -11.06 -3.47 0.36
N PHE A 310 -11.97 -3.04 -0.50
CA PHE A 310 -13.28 -2.53 -0.10
C PHE A 310 -14.35 -2.96 -1.11
N SER A 311 -15.62 -2.73 -0.82
CA SER A 311 -16.68 -2.93 -1.80
C SER A 311 -17.72 -1.83 -1.74
N TYR A 312 -18.35 -1.62 -2.90
CA TYR A 312 -19.51 -0.74 -3.06
C TYR A 312 -20.55 -1.44 -3.94
N ASP A 313 -21.81 -1.45 -3.52
CA ASP A 313 -22.93 -2.13 -4.21
C ASP A 313 -22.59 -3.59 -4.63
N GLY A 314 -21.90 -4.32 -3.73
CA GLY A 314 -21.49 -5.70 -3.96
C GLY A 314 -20.28 -5.89 -4.89
N MET A 315 -19.79 -4.82 -5.56
CA MET A 315 -18.59 -4.88 -6.40
C MET A 315 -17.32 -4.80 -5.54
N PRO A 316 -16.40 -5.77 -5.64
CA PRO A 316 -15.10 -5.71 -4.98
C PRO A 316 -14.17 -4.72 -5.69
N LEU A 317 -13.51 -3.87 -4.92
CA LEU A 317 -12.67 -2.75 -5.34
C LEU A 317 -11.40 -2.71 -4.48
N VAL A 318 -10.38 -1.97 -4.93
CA VAL A 318 -9.12 -1.80 -4.19
C VAL A 318 -8.73 -0.32 -4.15
N ALA A 319 -8.51 0.23 -2.96
CA ALA A 319 -8.01 1.58 -2.77
C ALA A 319 -6.56 1.59 -2.29
N HIS A 320 -5.78 2.61 -2.65
CA HIS A 320 -4.49 2.87 -2.02
C HIS A 320 -4.70 3.22 -0.54
N LEU A 321 -4.04 2.53 0.36
CA LEU A 321 -4.05 2.84 1.79
C LEU A 321 -2.99 3.90 2.10
N ASP A 322 -3.41 5.14 2.29
CA ASP A 322 -2.55 6.31 2.41
C ASP A 322 -2.98 7.19 3.59
N THR A 323 -2.48 6.89 4.79
CA THR A 323 -2.79 7.65 6.01
C THR A 323 -2.09 9.02 6.09
N GLY A 324 -1.16 9.32 5.17
CA GLY A 324 -0.64 10.67 4.96
C GLY A 324 -1.66 11.59 4.29
N ARG A 325 -2.67 11.01 3.66
CA ARG A 325 -3.77 11.73 3.07
C ARG A 325 -4.83 12.04 4.11
N VAL A 326 -5.22 13.31 4.20
CA VAL A 326 -6.16 13.81 5.21
C VAL A 326 -7.57 13.23 5.06
N LYS A 327 -7.97 12.87 3.82
CA LYS A 327 -9.30 12.37 3.46
C LYS A 327 -9.22 11.30 2.38
N SER A 328 -10.13 10.36 2.47
CA SER A 328 -10.39 9.37 1.42
C SER A 328 -11.03 10.04 0.19
N ASP A 329 -10.73 9.49 -0.97
CA ASP A 329 -11.34 9.86 -2.25
C ASP A 329 -11.47 8.66 -3.19
N LEU A 330 -12.27 8.82 -4.23
CA LEU A 330 -12.52 7.81 -5.23
C LEU A 330 -11.94 8.24 -6.59
N SER A 331 -11.38 7.30 -7.31
CA SER A 331 -10.65 7.56 -8.54
C SER A 331 -11.58 7.62 -9.77
N GLN A 332 -10.99 7.98 -10.92
CA GLN A 332 -11.66 7.89 -12.21
C GLN A 332 -12.08 6.45 -12.56
N ARG A 333 -11.40 5.41 -12.05
CA ARG A 333 -11.83 4.01 -12.25
C ARG A 333 -13.16 3.75 -11.55
N PHE A 334 -13.31 4.21 -10.30
CA PHE A 334 -14.58 4.12 -9.57
C PHE A 334 -15.70 4.87 -10.32
N TYR A 335 -15.42 6.09 -10.82
CA TYR A 335 -16.37 6.82 -11.66
C TYR A 335 -16.79 6.01 -12.89
N GLY A 336 -15.84 5.32 -13.53
CA GLY A 336 -16.12 4.47 -14.70
C GLY A 336 -17.07 3.30 -14.39
N TYR A 337 -17.08 2.78 -13.16
CA TYR A 337 -18.01 1.72 -12.74
C TYR A 337 -19.39 2.27 -12.33
N PHE A 338 -19.45 3.46 -11.73
CA PHE A 338 -20.67 4.02 -11.14
C PHE A 338 -21.02 5.42 -11.65
N PRO A 339 -20.98 5.69 -12.98
CA PRO A 339 -21.17 7.05 -13.51
C PRO A 339 -22.57 7.60 -13.20
N ALA A 340 -23.63 6.78 -13.29
CA ALA A 340 -24.99 7.23 -13.01
C ALA A 340 -25.19 7.69 -11.57
N MET A 341 -24.57 7.00 -10.61
CA MET A 341 -24.63 7.39 -9.19
C MET A 341 -23.87 8.69 -8.95
N VAL A 342 -22.66 8.83 -9.49
CA VAL A 342 -21.84 10.04 -9.33
C VAL A 342 -22.50 11.23 -10.04
N ASP A 343 -22.98 11.05 -11.27
CA ASP A 343 -23.62 12.11 -12.05
C ASP A 343 -24.99 12.52 -11.51
N SER A 344 -25.64 11.70 -10.67
CA SER A 344 -26.88 12.10 -9.98
C SER A 344 -26.72 13.33 -9.08
N VAL A 345 -25.48 13.64 -8.64
CA VAL A 345 -25.10 14.85 -7.89
C VAL A 345 -24.35 15.88 -8.77
N ALA A 346 -24.55 15.83 -10.07
CA ALA A 346 -23.78 16.55 -11.09
C ALA A 346 -23.76 18.09 -10.98
N GLY A 347 -24.60 18.72 -10.18
CA GLY A 347 -24.50 20.17 -9.88
C GLY A 347 -23.23 20.58 -9.10
N ASN A 348 -22.42 19.62 -8.65
CA ASN A 348 -21.27 19.78 -7.76
C ASN A 348 -19.92 19.47 -8.43
N ARG A 349 -19.82 19.56 -9.77
CA ARG A 349 -18.50 19.46 -10.44
C ARG A 349 -17.67 20.69 -10.10
N ILE A 350 -16.54 20.45 -9.47
CA ILE A 350 -15.62 21.52 -9.05
C ILE A 350 -14.17 21.13 -9.36
N LYS A 351 -13.30 22.13 -9.40
CA LYS A 351 -11.86 21.91 -9.39
C LYS A 351 -11.37 21.81 -7.95
N SER A 352 -10.57 20.82 -7.65
CA SER A 352 -9.94 20.61 -6.36
C SER A 352 -8.43 20.46 -6.56
N SER A 353 -7.64 21.10 -5.71
CA SER A 353 -6.18 20.99 -5.71
C SER A 353 -5.72 20.06 -4.60
N ARG A 354 -4.66 19.31 -4.87
CA ARG A 354 -3.99 18.43 -3.91
C ARG A 354 -2.52 18.75 -3.91
N SER A 355 -1.98 18.94 -2.71
CA SER A 355 -0.57 19.31 -2.48
C SER A 355 0.18 18.19 -1.78
N GLY A 356 1.47 18.06 -2.06
CA GLY A 356 2.38 17.09 -1.47
C GLY A 356 3.77 17.22 -2.08
N ILE A 357 4.60 16.23 -1.92
CA ILE A 357 5.94 16.21 -2.50
C ILE A 357 5.85 16.43 -4.02
N GLY A 358 6.69 17.31 -4.55
CA GLY A 358 6.73 17.70 -5.96
C GLY A 358 5.74 18.79 -6.36
N GLY A 359 4.97 19.37 -5.40
CA GLY A 359 4.06 20.50 -5.64
C GLY A 359 2.58 20.16 -5.54
N SER A 360 1.76 20.83 -6.36
CA SER A 360 0.30 20.71 -6.34
C SER A 360 -0.25 20.31 -7.70
N ARG A 361 -1.38 19.58 -7.69
CA ARG A 361 -2.09 19.16 -8.92
C ARG A 361 -3.58 19.43 -8.80
N GLU A 362 -4.18 19.97 -9.87
CA GLU A 362 -5.62 20.15 -10.00
C GLU A 362 -6.32 18.93 -10.62
N TYR A 363 -7.54 18.65 -10.12
CA TYR A 363 -8.43 17.61 -10.61
C TYR A 363 -9.83 18.16 -10.81
N GLU A 364 -10.56 17.63 -11.79
CA GLU A 364 -12.01 17.80 -11.85
C GLU A 364 -12.65 16.68 -11.04
N ILE A 365 -13.49 17.07 -10.11
CA ILE A 365 -14.15 16.17 -9.17
C ILE A 365 -15.66 16.40 -9.13
N VAL A 366 -16.38 15.36 -8.71
CA VAL A 366 -17.73 15.49 -8.14
C VAL A 366 -17.62 15.23 -6.64
N ARG A 367 -18.15 16.11 -5.81
CA ARG A 367 -18.17 15.91 -4.36
C ARG A 367 -19.47 15.26 -3.95
N LEU A 368 -19.38 14.01 -3.48
CA LEU A 368 -20.50 13.30 -2.87
C LEU A 368 -20.67 13.81 -1.43
N PRO A 369 -21.89 14.23 -1.03
CA PRO A 369 -22.13 14.62 0.36
C PRO A 369 -21.80 13.50 1.35
N GLN A 370 -22.09 12.26 0.95
CA GLN A 370 -21.84 11.06 1.76
C GLN A 370 -21.80 9.82 0.87
N ILE A 371 -20.95 8.86 1.24
CA ILE A 371 -20.95 7.51 0.69
C ILE A 371 -20.64 6.48 1.78
N THR A 372 -21.30 5.32 1.74
CA THR A 372 -20.99 4.19 2.63
C THR A 372 -20.30 3.10 1.82
N LEU A 373 -19.10 2.73 2.23
CA LEU A 373 -18.28 1.67 1.64
C LEU A 373 -18.14 0.53 2.65
N ASN A 374 -18.04 -0.71 2.17
CA ASN A 374 -17.72 -1.84 3.03
C ASN A 374 -16.20 -2.04 3.03
N VAL A 375 -15.54 -1.78 4.16
CA VAL A 375 -14.08 -1.89 4.35
C VAL A 375 -13.81 -2.84 5.50
N ALA A 376 -12.97 -3.85 5.29
CA ALA A 376 -12.67 -4.87 6.31
C ALA A 376 -13.93 -5.46 6.98
N ASP A 377 -14.92 -5.84 6.14
CA ASP A 377 -16.23 -6.39 6.55
C ASP A 377 -17.07 -5.47 7.44
N ARG A 378 -16.83 -4.15 7.38
CA ARG A 378 -17.57 -3.12 8.09
C ARG A 378 -18.08 -2.05 7.15
N ALA A 379 -19.31 -1.63 7.35
CA ALA A 379 -19.86 -0.45 6.68
C ALA A 379 -19.24 0.82 7.31
N VAL A 380 -18.44 1.53 6.52
CA VAL A 380 -17.79 2.79 6.90
C VAL A 380 -18.40 3.90 6.07
N THR A 381 -18.88 4.96 6.73
CA THR A 381 -19.51 6.10 6.07
C THR A 381 -18.53 7.27 6.04
N PHE A 382 -18.28 7.76 4.82
CA PHE A 382 -17.43 8.93 4.55
C PHE A 382 -18.29 10.12 4.13
N GLY A 383 -17.99 11.29 4.67
CA GLY A 383 -18.63 12.55 4.31
C GLY A 383 -17.80 13.39 3.36
N ASN A 384 -18.44 14.16 2.48
CA ASN A 384 -17.77 15.06 1.52
C ASN A 384 -16.66 14.37 0.71
N VAL A 385 -16.96 13.23 0.08
CA VAL A 385 -15.98 12.42 -0.64
C VAL A 385 -15.84 12.94 -2.08
N ASP A 386 -14.62 13.22 -2.46
CA ASP A 386 -14.29 13.62 -3.82
C ASP A 386 -14.17 12.40 -4.74
N VAL A 387 -14.89 12.41 -5.84
CA VAL A 387 -14.76 11.43 -6.94
C VAL A 387 -14.07 12.12 -8.11
N ILE A 388 -12.88 11.65 -8.49
CA ILE A 388 -12.17 12.17 -9.65
C ILE A 388 -12.89 11.69 -10.91
N THR A 389 -13.36 12.64 -11.74
CA THR A 389 -14.09 12.34 -12.98
C THR A 389 -13.21 12.43 -14.21
N MET A 390 -12.15 13.22 -14.16
CA MET A 390 -11.23 13.41 -15.27
C MET A 390 -9.80 13.73 -14.76
N GLY A 391 -8.81 13.29 -15.51
CA GLY A 391 -7.44 13.84 -15.41
C GLY A 391 -6.35 12.89 -14.95
N HIS A 392 -6.63 11.68 -14.45
CA HIS A 392 -5.55 10.77 -14.09
C HIS A 392 -5.96 9.29 -14.09
N PRO A 393 -5.39 8.46 -14.97
CA PRO A 393 -5.49 7.01 -14.80
C PRO A 393 -4.82 6.62 -13.47
N SER A 394 -5.57 5.93 -12.62
CA SER A 394 -5.10 5.36 -11.36
C SER A 394 -5.06 3.84 -11.45
N ALA A 395 -4.07 3.21 -10.83
CA ALA A 395 -4.06 1.76 -10.63
C ALA A 395 -5.11 1.32 -9.58
N TRP A 396 -5.60 2.27 -8.77
CA TRP A 396 -6.51 2.06 -7.65
C TRP A 396 -7.90 2.65 -7.94
N ASP A 397 -8.93 2.07 -7.31
CA ASP A 397 -10.30 2.57 -7.42
C ASP A 397 -10.56 3.77 -6.50
N GLY A 398 -9.65 4.07 -5.60
CA GLY A 398 -9.66 5.22 -4.70
C GLY A 398 -8.42 5.29 -3.83
N VAL A 399 -8.45 6.20 -2.86
CA VAL A 399 -7.47 6.33 -1.78
C VAL A 399 -8.23 6.31 -0.46
N MET A 400 -7.79 5.48 0.48
CA MET A 400 -8.28 5.46 1.87
C MET A 400 -7.31 6.26 2.73
N GLY A 401 -7.74 7.45 3.14
CA GLY A 401 -6.98 8.40 3.93
C GLY A 401 -7.07 8.17 5.44
N ALA A 402 -6.51 9.10 6.22
CA ALA A 402 -6.55 9.05 7.68
C ALA A 402 -7.98 9.07 8.26
N ASP A 403 -8.94 9.63 7.52
CA ASP A 403 -10.36 9.64 7.91
C ASP A 403 -11.00 8.24 7.97
N LEU A 404 -10.43 7.22 7.30
CA LEU A 404 -10.81 5.82 7.48
C LEU A 404 -10.71 5.41 8.96
N LEU A 405 -9.70 5.90 9.68
CA LEU A 405 -9.47 5.59 11.09
C LEU A 405 -10.34 6.43 12.03
N LYS A 406 -10.92 7.54 11.53
CA LYS A 406 -11.78 8.43 12.30
C LYS A 406 -13.15 7.78 12.54
N GLY A 407 -13.51 7.58 13.78
CA GLY A 407 -14.78 6.97 14.15
C GLY A 407 -14.84 5.45 13.92
N ALA A 408 -13.77 4.82 13.46
CA ALA A 408 -13.66 3.37 13.31
C ALA A 408 -13.42 2.64 14.66
N GLY A 409 -13.26 3.40 15.75
CA GLY A 409 -12.87 2.86 17.04
C GLY A 409 -11.43 2.36 17.03
N THR A 410 -11.19 1.13 17.51
CA THR A 410 -9.88 0.53 17.45
C THR A 410 -9.67 -0.20 16.12
N THR A 411 -8.57 0.09 15.45
CA THR A 411 -8.16 -0.63 14.23
C THR A 411 -6.87 -1.40 14.45
N LYS A 412 -6.65 -2.45 13.66
CA LYS A 412 -5.39 -3.18 13.58
C LYS A 412 -4.84 -3.11 12.17
N LEU A 413 -3.58 -2.73 12.06
CA LEU A 413 -2.85 -2.68 10.80
C LEU A 413 -1.59 -3.54 10.91
N ASN A 414 -1.36 -4.40 9.92
CA ASN A 414 -0.11 -5.14 9.78
C ASN A 414 0.29 -5.23 8.30
N LEU A 415 1.18 -4.35 7.86
CA LEU A 415 1.66 -4.33 6.47
C LEU A 415 2.52 -5.58 6.14
N LYS A 416 3.15 -6.22 7.13
CA LYS A 416 3.96 -7.42 6.91
C LYS A 416 3.11 -8.68 6.71
N LYS A 417 1.98 -8.80 7.43
CA LYS A 417 1.04 -9.91 7.32
C LYS A 417 -0.15 -9.59 6.41
N MET A 418 -0.15 -8.42 5.78
CA MET A 418 -1.11 -7.99 4.76
C MET A 418 -2.56 -7.98 5.25
N TYR A 419 -2.83 -7.37 6.39
CA TYR A 419 -4.19 -7.19 6.88
C TYR A 419 -4.43 -5.85 7.57
N PHE A 420 -5.66 -5.39 7.42
CA PHE A 420 -6.28 -4.30 8.15
C PHE A 420 -7.60 -4.79 8.76
N ARG A 421 -7.89 -4.43 10.00
CA ARG A 421 -9.13 -4.82 10.68
C ARG A 421 -9.67 -3.69 11.53
N ILE A 422 -10.99 -3.52 11.52
CA ILE A 422 -11.72 -2.64 12.40
C ILE A 422 -12.25 -3.52 13.55
N ASP A 423 -11.72 -3.34 14.76
CA ASP A 423 -12.20 -4.02 15.95
C ASP A 423 -13.54 -3.39 16.43
N LYS A 424 -14.35 -4.13 17.17
CA LYS A 424 -15.61 -3.64 17.72
C LYS A 424 -15.38 -2.70 18.90
#